data_8b7d56bb88d0e8fd3c6240f2beea749b
#
_entry.id   8b7d56bb88d0e8fd3c6240f2beea749b
#
_cell.length_a   1.000
_cell.length_b   1.000
_cell.length_c   1.000
_cell.angle_alpha   90.00
_cell.angle_beta   90.00
_cell.angle_gamma   90.00
#
_symmetry.space_group_name_H-M   'P 1'
#
loop_
_entity.id
_entity.type
_entity.pdbx_description
1 polymer ?
#
loop_
_entity_poly.entity_id
_entity_poly.type
_entity_poly.pdbx_seq_one_letter_code
_entity_poly.pdbx_strand_id
1 'polypeptide(L)'
;MLKTLIGTTDPQNYTKYLNEKIDKVVNLLKEHNLDLPSFEVFESPAEYYRMRTEFSIFFNEDHTDFSFCMFEPKTKPKKRIELQTFPVGSKAINKAMSLLKKYLMNYPILNQKLFEIDFLSNQIGELIIALNFHKKIDEKEFIENAKALKQDFSNEGLSANFIGRAKKQSILVDTDTILETIHTKDKDFYLYQVEGNFSQPNIYACQNMVQFARDCCKDCSNTDLIELYCGSGTFTVCLADLFRKDFSTEVSRVPTLTALKNIEKNHITNTKIARLSAVEVAQALQGVREFNRLKQIDVDIHDYNLNTLLIDPPRSGLEHKEALDVTASFNRVIYISCGPQSLASDLEYLSKTHKIQKLAFFDQFPYTDHLETGVLLVKK
;
A
#
# COMPACT_ATOMS: atom_id res chain seq x y z
N MET A 1 -6.56 10.07 24.04
CA MET A 1 -6.62 9.12 22.90
C MET A 1 -7.59 9.71 21.90
N LEU A 2 -7.14 9.94 20.67
CA LEU A 2 -8.03 10.25 19.56
C LEU A 2 -9.08 9.15 19.44
N LYS A 3 -10.36 9.54 19.37
CA LYS A 3 -11.41 8.59 19.05
C LYS A 3 -11.31 8.29 17.55
N THR A 4 -10.77 7.14 17.19
CA THR A 4 -10.75 6.69 15.78
C THR A 4 -12.16 6.72 15.22
N LEU A 5 -12.37 7.47 14.17
CA LEU A 5 -13.64 7.48 13.44
C LEU A 5 -13.68 6.27 12.51
N ILE A 6 -14.65 5.39 12.71
CA ILE A 6 -14.79 4.19 11.91
C ILE A 6 -15.85 4.42 10.84
N GLY A 7 -15.42 4.45 9.58
CA GLY A 7 -16.31 4.60 8.45
C GLY A 7 -16.93 5.99 8.28
N THR A 8 -16.55 6.96 9.11
CA THR A 8 -17.04 8.34 9.07
C THR A 8 -15.87 9.33 8.98
N THR A 9 -16.16 10.57 8.64
CA THR A 9 -15.18 11.66 8.52
C THR A 9 -15.61 12.85 9.37
N ASP A 10 -14.66 13.72 9.68
CA ASP A 10 -14.88 14.99 10.37
C ASP A 10 -14.00 16.08 9.74
N PRO A 11 -14.34 16.55 8.52
CA PRO A 11 -13.51 17.50 7.78
C PRO A 11 -13.23 18.82 8.53
N GLN A 12 -14.14 19.26 9.38
CA GLN A 12 -13.97 20.49 10.14
C GLN A 12 -12.85 20.40 11.19
N ASN A 13 -12.58 19.22 11.70
CA ASN A 13 -11.52 18.95 12.68
C ASN A 13 -10.31 18.22 12.10
N TYR A 14 -10.23 18.06 10.78
CA TYR A 14 -9.17 17.29 10.10
C TYR A 14 -7.76 17.71 10.54
N THR A 15 -7.45 19.00 10.45
CA THR A 15 -6.13 19.55 10.81
C THR A 15 -5.80 19.30 12.29
N LYS A 16 -6.79 19.36 13.18
CA LYS A 16 -6.60 19.04 14.60
C LYS A 16 -6.20 17.58 14.78
N TYR A 17 -6.90 16.64 14.14
CA TYR A 17 -6.57 15.21 14.20
C TYR A 17 -5.15 14.93 13.66
N LEU A 18 -4.78 15.59 12.56
CA LEU A 18 -3.46 15.43 11.96
C LEU A 18 -2.36 15.95 12.90
N ASN A 19 -2.52 17.15 13.44
CA ASN A 19 -1.53 17.73 14.37
C ASN A 19 -1.34 16.87 15.63
N GLU A 20 -2.43 16.33 16.20
CA GLU A 20 -2.32 15.44 17.36
C GLU A 20 -1.54 14.14 17.05
N LYS A 21 -1.63 13.61 15.81
CA LYS A 21 -0.83 12.45 15.38
C LYS A 21 0.65 12.82 15.24
N ILE A 22 0.92 13.95 14.60
CA ILE A 22 2.28 14.45 14.39
C ILE A 22 2.95 14.68 15.75
N ASP A 23 2.27 15.37 16.67
CA ASP A 23 2.83 15.64 18.02
C ASP A 23 3.18 14.34 18.75
N LYS A 24 2.35 13.31 18.65
CA LYS A 24 2.64 11.99 19.25
C LYS A 24 3.91 11.38 18.67
N VAL A 25 4.07 11.39 17.34
CA VAL A 25 5.26 10.82 16.70
C VAL A 25 6.49 11.64 16.99
N VAL A 26 6.41 12.97 16.91
CA VAL A 26 7.54 13.88 17.25
C VAL A 26 8.00 13.69 18.69
N ASN A 27 7.07 13.59 19.65
CA ASN A 27 7.42 13.36 21.05
C ASN A 27 8.08 12.00 21.25
N LEU A 28 7.56 10.94 20.61
CA LEU A 28 8.17 9.60 20.64
C LEU A 28 9.61 9.63 20.09
N LEU A 29 9.86 10.28 18.96
CA LEU A 29 11.20 10.39 18.39
C LEU A 29 12.14 11.16 19.31
N LYS A 30 11.67 12.22 20.00
CA LYS A 30 12.44 12.97 20.99
C LYS A 30 12.75 12.14 22.25
N GLU A 31 11.84 11.27 22.69
CA GLU A 31 12.09 10.34 23.81
C GLU A 31 13.24 9.37 23.52
N HIS A 32 13.49 9.05 22.24
CA HIS A 32 14.65 8.28 21.77
C HIS A 32 15.91 9.14 21.55
N ASN A 33 15.93 10.38 22.05
CA ASN A 33 17.07 11.32 21.94
C ASN A 33 17.53 11.59 20.50
N LEU A 34 16.60 11.56 19.55
CA LEU A 34 16.88 11.84 18.15
C LEU A 34 16.92 13.36 17.90
N ASP A 35 17.95 13.81 17.19
CA ASP A 35 18.05 15.19 16.70
C ASP A 35 17.21 15.32 15.43
N LEU A 36 16.07 16.01 15.54
CA LEU A 36 15.09 16.14 14.49
C LEU A 36 15.28 17.46 13.73
N PRO A 37 15.43 17.44 12.39
CA PRO A 37 15.36 18.66 11.58
C PRO A 37 13.93 19.22 11.56
N SER A 38 13.74 20.37 10.90
CA SER A 38 12.41 20.79 10.48
C SER A 38 11.78 19.71 9.59
N PHE A 39 10.46 19.55 9.68
CA PHE A 39 9.76 18.49 8.97
C PHE A 39 8.71 19.06 8.02
N GLU A 40 8.42 18.29 6.98
CA GLU A 40 7.34 18.53 6.04
C GLU A 40 6.08 17.75 6.47
N VAL A 41 4.91 18.29 6.19
CA VAL A 41 3.63 17.63 6.44
C VAL A 41 2.85 17.54 5.14
N PHE A 42 2.47 16.33 4.77
CA PHE A 42 1.68 16.06 3.58
C PHE A 42 0.28 15.62 4.00
N GLU A 43 -0.65 16.55 3.85
CA GLU A 43 -2.07 16.33 4.13
C GLU A 43 -2.70 15.39 3.10
N SER A 44 -3.80 14.79 3.47
CA SER A 44 -4.67 14.00 2.60
C SER A 44 -5.97 14.76 2.35
N PRO A 45 -6.71 14.46 1.27
CA PRO A 45 -8.11 14.86 1.21
C PRO A 45 -8.85 14.40 2.47
N ALA A 46 -9.70 15.27 3.01
CA ALA A 46 -10.46 14.96 4.22
C ALA A 46 -11.49 13.84 4.01
N GLU A 47 -11.86 13.56 2.76
CA GLU A 47 -12.83 12.55 2.35
C GLU A 47 -12.43 11.90 1.03
N TYR A 48 -12.97 10.72 0.74
CA TYR A 48 -12.84 10.00 -0.55
C TYR A 48 -11.40 9.66 -0.96
N TYR A 49 -10.52 9.51 0.02
CA TYR A 49 -9.10 9.27 -0.23
C TYR A 49 -8.72 7.78 -0.32
N ARG A 50 -9.57 6.88 0.19
CA ARG A 50 -9.24 5.46 0.32
C ARG A 50 -9.70 4.68 -0.92
N MET A 51 -8.73 4.07 -1.61
CA MET A 51 -8.96 3.36 -2.87
C MET A 51 -9.23 1.86 -2.69
N ARG A 52 -9.00 1.31 -1.51
CA ARG A 52 -9.31 -0.10 -1.22
C ARG A 52 -9.92 -0.25 0.16
N THR A 53 -10.91 -1.13 0.26
CA THR A 53 -11.60 -1.45 1.51
C THR A 53 -12.29 -2.80 1.41
N GLU A 54 -12.55 -3.38 2.57
CA GLU A 54 -13.29 -4.63 2.74
C GLU A 54 -14.41 -4.43 3.75
N PHE A 55 -15.58 -4.99 3.50
CA PHE A 55 -16.73 -4.94 4.39
C PHE A 55 -17.32 -6.31 4.61
N SER A 56 -17.56 -6.64 5.89
CA SER A 56 -18.38 -7.78 6.22
C SER A 56 -19.83 -7.52 5.84
N ILE A 57 -20.52 -8.54 5.32
CA ILE A 57 -21.91 -8.47 4.87
C ILE A 57 -22.81 -9.22 5.83
N PHE A 58 -23.86 -8.56 6.28
CA PHE A 58 -24.89 -9.15 7.12
C PHE A 58 -26.26 -8.98 6.50
N PHE A 59 -26.93 -10.09 6.25
CA PHE A 59 -28.29 -10.10 5.74
C PHE A 59 -29.29 -9.95 6.89
N ASN A 60 -30.47 -9.36 6.58
CA ASN A 60 -31.61 -9.37 7.48
C ASN A 60 -32.20 -10.80 7.60
N GLU A 61 -33.10 -11.01 8.58
CA GLU A 61 -33.69 -12.33 8.86
C GLU A 61 -34.38 -12.94 7.64
N ASP A 62 -35.09 -12.14 6.85
CA ASP A 62 -35.83 -12.57 5.67
C ASP A 62 -34.94 -12.74 4.42
N HIS A 63 -33.65 -12.41 4.52
CA HIS A 63 -32.71 -12.42 3.40
C HIS A 63 -33.15 -11.57 2.21
N THR A 64 -33.85 -10.47 2.48
CA THR A 64 -34.35 -9.53 1.46
C THR A 64 -33.48 -8.28 1.31
N ASP A 65 -32.60 -8.03 2.30
CA ASP A 65 -31.66 -6.92 2.31
C ASP A 65 -30.39 -7.28 3.12
N PHE A 66 -29.35 -6.48 2.97
CA PHE A 66 -28.09 -6.65 3.69
C PHE A 66 -27.48 -5.32 4.13
N SER A 67 -26.55 -5.37 5.09
CA SER A 67 -25.78 -4.22 5.55
C SER A 67 -24.29 -4.42 5.30
N PHE A 68 -23.60 -3.35 4.86
CA PHE A 68 -22.15 -3.26 4.93
C PHE A 68 -21.73 -3.00 6.36
N CYS A 69 -20.79 -3.77 6.88
CA CYS A 69 -20.40 -3.67 8.28
C CYS A 69 -18.89 -3.61 8.46
N MET A 70 -18.47 -2.82 9.43
CA MET A 70 -17.12 -2.86 10.01
C MET A 70 -17.21 -3.21 11.50
N PHE A 71 -16.06 -3.49 12.11
CA PHE A 71 -16.01 -3.80 13.54
C PHE A 71 -15.17 -2.77 14.29
N GLU A 72 -15.63 -2.39 15.45
CA GLU A 72 -14.90 -1.52 16.37
C GLU A 72 -13.62 -2.26 16.84
N PRO A 73 -12.41 -1.68 16.60
CA PRO A 73 -11.17 -2.34 16.97
C PRO A 73 -11.05 -2.48 18.50
N LYS A 74 -10.40 -3.57 18.94
CA LYS A 74 -10.10 -3.82 20.36
C LYS A 74 -11.33 -4.01 21.29
N THR A 75 -12.55 -4.15 20.76
CA THR A 75 -13.74 -4.47 21.54
C THR A 75 -13.92 -6.00 21.70
N LYS A 76 -14.35 -6.43 22.88
CA LYS A 76 -14.73 -7.82 23.16
C LYS A 76 -16.06 -7.85 23.94
N PRO A 77 -17.16 -8.43 23.41
CA PRO A 77 -17.28 -8.99 22.05
C PRO A 77 -17.08 -7.90 20.96
N LYS A 78 -16.75 -8.33 19.74
CA LYS A 78 -16.60 -7.41 18.59
C LYS A 78 -17.91 -6.64 18.36
N LYS A 79 -17.86 -5.32 18.44
CA LYS A 79 -19.02 -4.48 18.19
C LYS A 79 -19.11 -4.17 16.70
N ARG A 80 -20.25 -4.57 16.10
CA ARG A 80 -20.58 -4.32 14.70
C ARG A 80 -21.04 -2.87 14.50
N ILE A 81 -20.56 -2.24 13.43
CA ILE A 81 -20.97 -0.92 12.98
C ILE A 81 -21.53 -1.09 11.56
N GLU A 82 -22.80 -0.80 11.38
CA GLU A 82 -23.45 -0.80 10.06
C GLU A 82 -23.21 0.52 9.36
N LEU A 83 -22.88 0.45 8.08
CA LEU A 83 -22.55 1.61 7.27
C LEU A 83 -23.58 1.78 6.16
N GLN A 84 -24.17 2.97 6.09
CA GLN A 84 -25.02 3.41 4.97
C GLN A 84 -24.18 4.03 3.86
N THR A 85 -23.13 4.75 4.25
CA THR A 85 -22.14 5.39 3.39
C THR A 85 -20.74 5.19 3.98
N PHE A 86 -19.73 5.38 3.18
CA PHE A 86 -18.33 5.28 3.60
C PHE A 86 -17.52 6.46 3.04
N PRO A 87 -17.68 7.68 3.57
CA PRO A 87 -17.03 8.88 3.03
C PRO A 87 -15.50 8.82 3.06
N VAL A 88 -14.91 7.88 3.79
CA VAL A 88 -13.48 7.56 3.74
C VAL A 88 -13.08 6.93 2.39
N GLY A 89 -13.93 6.05 1.84
CA GLY A 89 -13.69 5.35 0.57
C GLY A 89 -13.91 6.27 -0.64
N SER A 90 -13.26 5.94 -1.75
CA SER A 90 -13.39 6.69 -3.00
C SER A 90 -14.86 6.89 -3.42
N LYS A 91 -15.12 7.89 -4.23
CA LYS A 91 -16.47 8.13 -4.77
C LYS A 91 -16.99 6.93 -5.55
N ALA A 92 -16.11 6.19 -6.25
CA ALA A 92 -16.45 4.98 -6.96
C ALA A 92 -16.91 3.87 -5.99
N ILE A 93 -16.22 3.66 -4.88
CA ILE A 93 -16.61 2.70 -3.84
C ILE A 93 -17.98 3.07 -3.27
N ASN A 94 -18.22 4.33 -2.90
CA ASN A 94 -19.51 4.77 -2.36
C ASN A 94 -20.66 4.56 -3.36
N LYS A 95 -20.43 4.88 -4.64
CA LYS A 95 -21.41 4.63 -5.70
C LYS A 95 -21.67 3.12 -5.86
N ALA A 96 -20.62 2.30 -5.83
CA ALA A 96 -20.75 0.84 -5.91
C ALA A 96 -21.52 0.25 -4.71
N MET A 97 -21.29 0.74 -3.49
CA MET A 97 -22.07 0.33 -2.32
C MET A 97 -23.57 0.59 -2.54
N SER A 98 -23.94 1.77 -3.05
CA SER A 98 -25.34 2.10 -3.35
C SER A 98 -25.92 1.22 -4.46
N LEU A 99 -25.15 0.92 -5.50
CA LEU A 99 -25.60 0.05 -6.60
C LEU A 99 -25.72 -1.41 -6.16
N LEU A 100 -24.82 -1.91 -5.33
CA LEU A 100 -24.96 -3.24 -4.73
C LEU A 100 -26.23 -3.35 -3.89
N LYS A 101 -26.53 -2.34 -3.06
CA LYS A 101 -27.79 -2.27 -2.30
C LYS A 101 -29.02 -2.31 -3.22
N LYS A 102 -28.94 -1.68 -4.38
CA LYS A 102 -30.06 -1.63 -5.35
C LYS A 102 -30.25 -2.93 -6.10
N TYR A 103 -29.17 -3.60 -6.50
CA TYR A 103 -29.24 -4.66 -7.51
C TYR A 103 -28.87 -6.06 -7.00
N LEU A 104 -27.99 -6.19 -5.99
CA LEU A 104 -27.42 -7.49 -5.61
C LEU A 104 -28.47 -8.53 -5.22
N MET A 105 -29.57 -8.10 -4.59
CA MET A 105 -30.65 -8.99 -4.19
C MET A 105 -31.43 -9.59 -5.38
N ASN A 106 -31.34 -8.99 -6.57
CA ASN A 106 -31.92 -9.54 -7.79
C ASN A 106 -31.15 -10.77 -8.34
N TYR A 107 -29.96 -11.03 -7.80
CA TYR A 107 -29.05 -12.10 -8.24
C TYR A 107 -28.80 -13.10 -7.09
N PRO A 108 -29.71 -14.07 -6.85
CA PRO A 108 -29.58 -14.99 -5.70
C PRO A 108 -28.26 -15.75 -5.65
N ILE A 109 -27.66 -16.07 -6.80
CA ILE A 109 -26.37 -16.77 -6.86
C ILE A 109 -25.23 -15.90 -6.31
N LEU A 110 -25.32 -14.57 -6.43
CA LEU A 110 -24.30 -13.62 -5.98
C LEU A 110 -24.46 -13.20 -4.51
N ASN A 111 -25.60 -13.52 -3.86
CA ASN A 111 -25.84 -13.14 -2.48
C ASN A 111 -25.89 -14.33 -1.50
N GLN A 112 -26.15 -15.56 -1.97
CA GLN A 112 -26.21 -16.74 -1.12
C GLN A 112 -24.86 -17.07 -0.48
N LYS A 113 -24.79 -17.01 0.87
CA LYS A 113 -23.56 -17.26 1.66
C LYS A 113 -22.43 -16.29 1.38
N LEU A 114 -22.73 -15.15 0.76
CA LEU A 114 -21.83 -13.99 0.71
C LEU A 114 -21.60 -13.48 2.14
N PHE A 115 -20.35 -13.23 2.52
CA PHE A 115 -20.03 -12.77 3.88
C PHE A 115 -19.13 -11.52 3.90
N GLU A 116 -18.47 -11.23 2.75
CA GLU A 116 -17.54 -10.10 2.67
C GLU A 116 -17.48 -9.60 1.22
N ILE A 117 -17.31 -8.30 1.06
CA ILE A 117 -17.08 -7.67 -0.24
C ILE A 117 -15.84 -6.78 -0.13
N ASP A 118 -14.87 -7.03 -1.02
CA ASP A 118 -13.68 -6.23 -1.15
C ASP A 118 -13.78 -5.31 -2.35
N PHE A 119 -13.24 -4.11 -2.19
CA PHE A 119 -13.20 -3.09 -3.24
C PHE A 119 -11.77 -2.65 -3.49
N LEU A 120 -11.40 -2.55 -4.75
CA LEU A 120 -10.21 -1.87 -5.23
C LEU A 120 -10.61 -0.88 -6.31
N SER A 121 -10.32 0.40 -6.12
CA SER A 121 -10.58 1.46 -7.10
C SER A 121 -9.29 2.21 -7.44
N ASN A 122 -9.31 2.94 -8.57
CA ASN A 122 -8.28 3.93 -8.92
C ASN A 122 -8.85 5.34 -8.94
N GLN A 123 -7.99 6.33 -9.20
CA GLN A 123 -8.36 7.76 -9.21
C GLN A 123 -9.38 8.11 -10.29
N ILE A 124 -9.41 7.39 -11.41
CA ILE A 124 -10.36 7.63 -12.51
C ILE A 124 -11.71 6.90 -12.32
N GLY A 125 -11.86 6.15 -11.21
CA GLY A 125 -13.13 5.52 -10.84
C GLY A 125 -13.35 4.13 -11.43
N GLU A 126 -12.34 3.49 -12.03
CA GLU A 126 -12.40 2.06 -12.30
C GLU A 126 -12.44 1.27 -10.99
N LEU A 127 -13.12 0.13 -11.00
CA LEU A 127 -13.39 -0.61 -9.78
C LEU A 127 -13.32 -2.12 -10.00
N ILE A 128 -12.72 -2.81 -9.04
CA ILE A 128 -12.83 -4.26 -8.89
C ILE A 128 -13.58 -4.53 -7.59
N ILE A 129 -14.54 -5.44 -7.67
CA ILE A 129 -15.38 -5.87 -6.56
C ILE A 129 -15.23 -7.38 -6.41
N ALA A 130 -14.64 -7.83 -5.30
CA ALA A 130 -14.56 -9.24 -4.98
C ALA A 130 -15.67 -9.63 -4.01
N LEU A 131 -16.45 -10.63 -4.41
CA LEU A 131 -17.53 -11.22 -3.62
C LEU A 131 -17.00 -12.50 -2.95
N ASN A 132 -16.90 -12.52 -1.62
CA ASN A 132 -16.33 -13.61 -0.83
C ASN A 132 -17.42 -14.49 -0.21
N PHE A 133 -17.40 -15.80 -0.51
CA PHE A 133 -18.46 -16.74 -0.16
C PHE A 133 -17.99 -17.83 0.81
N HIS A 134 -18.86 -18.22 1.74
CA HIS A 134 -18.63 -19.38 2.62
C HIS A 134 -18.81 -20.74 1.91
N LYS A 135 -19.43 -20.76 0.72
CA LYS A 135 -19.65 -21.98 -0.07
C LYS A 135 -18.90 -21.91 -1.41
N LYS A 136 -18.64 -23.10 -1.97
CA LYS A 136 -18.17 -23.20 -3.36
C LYS A 136 -19.19 -22.60 -4.33
N ILE A 137 -18.73 -21.92 -5.35
CA ILE A 137 -19.52 -21.19 -6.33
C ILE A 137 -19.57 -22.01 -7.63
N ASP A 138 -20.72 -22.10 -8.30
CA ASP A 138 -20.77 -22.54 -9.67
C ASP A 138 -20.20 -21.46 -10.57
N GLU A 139 -19.17 -21.81 -11.34
CA GLU A 139 -18.41 -20.84 -12.14
C GLU A 139 -19.26 -20.23 -13.24
N LYS A 140 -20.03 -21.06 -13.94
CA LYS A 140 -20.85 -20.61 -15.08
C LYS A 140 -21.97 -19.68 -14.59
N GLU A 141 -22.72 -20.11 -13.59
CA GLU A 141 -23.80 -19.31 -13.01
C GLU A 141 -23.26 -17.99 -12.43
N PHE A 142 -22.11 -18.02 -11.75
CA PHE A 142 -21.48 -16.82 -11.22
C PHE A 142 -21.12 -15.83 -12.34
N ILE A 143 -20.44 -16.27 -13.40
CA ILE A 143 -20.04 -15.42 -14.52
C ILE A 143 -21.26 -14.81 -15.22
N GLU A 144 -22.32 -15.58 -15.48
CA GLU A 144 -23.54 -15.08 -16.11
C GLU A 144 -24.20 -13.98 -15.28
N ASN A 145 -24.40 -14.21 -13.97
CA ASN A 145 -25.04 -13.25 -13.07
C ASN A 145 -24.16 -12.02 -12.79
N ALA A 146 -22.85 -12.21 -12.63
CA ALA A 146 -21.93 -11.10 -12.42
C ALA A 146 -21.80 -10.21 -13.67
N LYS A 147 -21.89 -10.76 -14.88
CA LYS A 147 -21.97 -9.97 -16.12
C LYS A 147 -23.26 -9.16 -16.20
N ALA A 148 -24.39 -9.71 -15.77
CA ALA A 148 -25.65 -8.99 -15.71
C ALA A 148 -25.58 -7.84 -14.69
N LEU A 149 -25.05 -8.09 -13.49
CA LEU A 149 -24.82 -7.06 -12.48
C LEU A 149 -23.83 -5.98 -12.98
N LYS A 150 -22.78 -6.38 -13.71
CA LYS A 150 -21.84 -5.44 -14.35
C LYS A 150 -22.55 -4.53 -15.36
N GLN A 151 -23.52 -5.07 -16.11
CA GLN A 151 -24.32 -4.27 -17.04
C GLN A 151 -25.22 -3.27 -16.30
N ASP A 152 -25.83 -3.66 -15.18
CA ASP A 152 -26.58 -2.73 -14.32
C ASP A 152 -25.70 -1.57 -13.83
N PHE A 153 -24.48 -1.88 -13.38
CA PHE A 153 -23.51 -0.85 -12.99
C PHE A 153 -23.14 0.09 -14.14
N SER A 154 -22.94 -0.47 -15.35
CA SER A 154 -22.62 0.32 -16.54
C SER A 154 -23.76 1.27 -16.93
N ASN A 155 -25.01 0.81 -16.82
CA ASN A 155 -26.21 1.61 -17.08
C ASN A 155 -26.32 2.80 -16.11
N GLU A 156 -25.77 2.66 -14.91
CA GLU A 156 -25.68 3.73 -13.89
C GLU A 156 -24.37 4.56 -14.00
N GLY A 157 -23.58 4.33 -15.07
CA GLY A 157 -22.34 5.06 -15.33
C GLY A 157 -21.21 4.74 -14.34
N LEU A 158 -21.08 3.48 -13.91
CA LEU A 158 -19.97 2.99 -13.12
C LEU A 158 -19.31 1.77 -13.79
N SER A 159 -18.01 1.87 -14.10
CA SER A 159 -17.25 0.74 -14.61
C SER A 159 -16.77 -0.12 -13.43
N ALA A 160 -17.17 -1.38 -13.38
CA ALA A 160 -16.75 -2.33 -12.36
C ALA A 160 -16.46 -3.71 -12.97
N ASN A 161 -15.46 -4.40 -12.41
CA ASN A 161 -15.19 -5.81 -12.69
C ASN A 161 -15.48 -6.63 -11.43
N PHE A 162 -15.93 -7.86 -11.60
CA PHE A 162 -16.34 -8.72 -10.49
C PHE A 162 -15.45 -9.96 -10.38
N ILE A 163 -15.18 -10.35 -9.15
CA ILE A 163 -14.46 -11.57 -8.79
C ILE A 163 -15.31 -12.36 -7.80
N GLY A 164 -15.46 -13.66 -8.00
CA GLY A 164 -16.06 -14.57 -7.03
C GLY A 164 -14.97 -15.33 -6.29
N ARG A 165 -14.97 -15.28 -4.96
CA ARG A 165 -14.01 -16.01 -4.12
C ARG A 165 -14.71 -16.95 -3.16
N ALA A 166 -14.19 -18.17 -3.10
CA ALA A 166 -14.55 -19.15 -2.08
C ALA A 166 -13.30 -19.95 -1.69
N LYS A 167 -13.41 -20.86 -0.73
CA LYS A 167 -12.26 -21.68 -0.30
C LYS A 167 -11.58 -22.37 -1.48
N LYS A 168 -10.32 -21.98 -1.76
CA LYS A 168 -9.50 -22.50 -2.88
C LYS A 168 -10.10 -22.26 -4.29
N GLN A 169 -10.98 -21.28 -4.44
CA GLN A 169 -11.60 -20.94 -5.72
C GLN A 169 -11.52 -19.43 -5.92
N SER A 170 -11.14 -19.00 -7.13
CA SER A 170 -11.21 -17.62 -7.58
C SER A 170 -11.72 -17.63 -9.02
N ILE A 171 -12.82 -16.94 -9.26
CA ILE A 171 -13.48 -16.83 -10.56
C ILE A 171 -13.39 -15.37 -10.99
N LEU A 172 -12.75 -15.13 -12.12
CA LEU A 172 -12.66 -13.80 -12.72
C LEU A 172 -13.74 -13.67 -13.79
N VAL A 173 -14.48 -12.56 -13.77
CA VAL A 173 -15.39 -12.25 -14.86
C VAL A 173 -14.61 -11.72 -16.06
N ASP A 174 -13.71 -10.75 -15.84
CA ASP A 174 -12.84 -10.17 -16.86
C ASP A 174 -11.40 -10.03 -16.36
N THR A 175 -11.17 -9.19 -15.36
CA THR A 175 -9.82 -8.90 -14.81
C THR A 175 -9.85 -8.71 -13.30
N ASP A 176 -8.74 -9.02 -12.65
CA ASP A 176 -8.45 -8.71 -11.25
C ASP A 176 -7.54 -7.48 -11.08
N THR A 177 -7.28 -6.77 -12.17
CA THR A 177 -6.24 -5.75 -12.23
C THR A 177 -6.78 -4.44 -12.77
N ILE A 178 -6.45 -3.32 -12.11
CA ILE A 178 -6.66 -1.95 -12.58
C ILE A 178 -5.33 -1.25 -12.79
N LEU A 179 -5.32 -0.19 -13.60
CA LEU A 179 -4.15 0.64 -13.82
C LEU A 179 -4.30 1.94 -13.03
N GLU A 180 -3.36 2.18 -12.10
CA GLU A 180 -3.28 3.43 -11.34
C GLU A 180 -2.18 4.32 -11.93
N THR A 181 -2.40 5.64 -11.88
CA THR A 181 -1.40 6.63 -12.27
C THR A 181 -0.83 7.30 -11.04
N ILE A 182 0.48 7.26 -10.87
CA ILE A 182 1.20 8.03 -9.86
C ILE A 182 1.67 9.32 -10.48
N HIS A 183 1.06 10.42 -10.07
CA HIS A 183 1.45 11.77 -10.50
C HIS A 183 2.60 12.28 -9.64
N THR A 184 3.66 12.74 -10.28
CA THR A 184 4.78 13.44 -9.64
C THR A 184 4.97 14.83 -10.26
N LYS A 185 5.86 15.64 -9.66
CA LYS A 185 6.17 16.97 -10.22
C LYS A 185 6.81 16.90 -11.61
N ASP A 186 7.50 15.77 -11.90
CA ASP A 186 8.33 15.64 -13.10
C ASP A 186 7.59 14.90 -14.22
N LYS A 187 6.88 13.81 -13.88
CA LYS A 187 6.18 12.94 -14.84
C LYS A 187 5.20 12.01 -14.15
N ASP A 188 4.41 11.32 -14.95
CA ASP A 188 3.49 10.29 -14.52
C ASP A 188 4.12 8.89 -14.62
N PHE A 189 3.74 8.00 -13.69
CA PHE A 189 4.07 6.59 -13.72
C PHE A 189 2.81 5.75 -13.65
N TYR A 190 2.84 4.57 -14.24
CA TYR A 190 1.69 3.69 -14.38
C TYR A 190 1.92 2.38 -13.63
N LEU A 191 1.04 2.06 -12.68
CA LEU A 191 1.16 0.89 -11.83
C LEU A 191 -0.08 0.01 -11.92
N TYR A 192 0.10 -1.23 -12.33
CA TYR A 192 -0.93 -2.24 -12.18
C TYR A 192 -1.12 -2.54 -10.69
N GLN A 193 -2.37 -2.48 -10.25
CA GLN A 193 -2.81 -2.90 -8.92
C GLN A 193 -3.70 -4.13 -9.09
N VAL A 194 -3.33 -5.21 -8.39
CA VAL A 194 -4.05 -6.48 -8.44
C VAL A 194 -4.88 -6.62 -7.17
N GLU A 195 -6.16 -6.92 -7.32
CA GLU A 195 -7.05 -7.12 -6.19
C GLU A 195 -6.59 -8.34 -5.36
N GLY A 196 -6.62 -8.20 -4.02
CA GLY A 196 -6.04 -9.16 -3.07
C GLY A 196 -4.54 -8.97 -2.79
N ASN A 197 -3.81 -8.17 -3.56
CA ASN A 197 -2.44 -7.80 -3.24
C ASN A 197 -2.40 -6.48 -2.47
N PHE A 198 -1.31 -6.26 -1.73
CA PHE A 198 -1.09 -4.99 -1.08
C PHE A 198 -0.89 -3.86 -2.12
N SER A 199 -1.57 -2.77 -1.92
CA SER A 199 -1.31 -1.46 -2.54
C SER A 199 -1.54 -0.38 -1.50
N GLN A 200 -0.89 0.77 -1.65
CA GLN A 200 -1.11 1.90 -0.75
C GLN A 200 -2.59 2.34 -0.81
N PRO A 201 -3.32 2.29 0.30
CA PRO A 201 -4.78 2.49 0.27
C PRO A 201 -5.19 3.94 -0.01
N ASN A 202 -4.31 4.90 0.21
CA ASN A 202 -4.51 6.32 -0.06
C ASN A 202 -3.53 6.77 -1.13
N ILE A 203 -4.02 6.95 -2.34
CA ILE A 203 -3.18 7.28 -3.48
C ILE A 203 -2.53 8.67 -3.36
N TYR A 204 -3.20 9.62 -2.72
CA TYR A 204 -2.67 10.98 -2.53
C TYR A 204 -1.46 10.97 -1.59
N ALA A 205 -1.54 10.24 -0.48
CA ALA A 205 -0.40 10.04 0.40
C ALA A 205 0.72 9.25 -0.28
N CYS A 206 0.38 8.22 -1.08
CA CYS A 206 1.34 7.45 -1.87
C CYS A 206 2.12 8.36 -2.83
N GLN A 207 1.45 9.22 -3.59
CA GLN A 207 2.08 10.18 -4.50
C GLN A 207 3.01 11.14 -3.75
N ASN A 208 2.62 11.59 -2.56
CA ASN A 208 3.47 12.44 -1.71
C ASN A 208 4.70 11.70 -1.20
N MET A 209 4.56 10.44 -0.77
CA MET A 209 5.70 9.59 -0.36
C MET A 209 6.67 9.36 -1.51
N VAL A 210 6.15 9.06 -2.71
CA VAL A 210 6.96 8.93 -3.93
C VAL A 210 7.68 10.23 -4.25
N GLN A 211 6.99 11.38 -4.21
CA GLN A 211 7.60 12.67 -4.48
C GLN A 211 8.69 13.01 -3.46
N PHE A 212 8.47 12.76 -2.17
CA PHE A 212 9.49 12.91 -1.14
C PHE A 212 10.73 12.05 -1.44
N ALA A 213 10.54 10.78 -1.79
CA ALA A 213 11.65 9.89 -2.13
C ALA A 213 12.41 10.39 -3.37
N ARG A 214 11.71 10.86 -4.43
CA ARG A 214 12.32 11.49 -5.61
C ARG A 214 13.11 12.74 -5.23
N ASP A 215 12.56 13.61 -4.39
CA ASP A 215 13.23 14.83 -3.90
C ASP A 215 14.47 14.54 -3.04
N CYS A 216 14.56 13.33 -2.46
CA CYS A 216 15.75 12.83 -1.76
C CYS A 216 16.82 12.24 -2.70
N CYS A 217 16.50 12.02 -3.99
CA CYS A 217 17.37 11.32 -4.95
C CYS A 217 17.81 12.19 -6.14
N LYS A 218 17.55 13.48 -6.17
CA LYS A 218 17.82 14.37 -7.32
C LYS A 218 19.28 14.39 -7.80
N ASP A 219 20.22 14.06 -6.93
CA ASP A 219 21.66 14.07 -7.18
C ASP A 219 22.26 12.64 -7.32
N CYS A 220 21.43 11.62 -7.59
CA CYS A 220 21.84 10.20 -7.54
C CYS A 220 22.15 9.57 -8.90
N SER A 221 22.10 10.32 -10.01
CA SER A 221 22.19 9.79 -11.39
C SER A 221 23.47 8.99 -11.71
N ASN A 222 24.55 9.20 -10.97
CA ASN A 222 25.82 8.50 -11.14
C ASN A 222 26.02 7.31 -10.19
N THR A 223 25.03 7.01 -9.36
CA THR A 223 25.06 5.94 -8.36
C THR A 223 23.91 4.96 -8.58
N ASP A 224 23.89 3.90 -7.81
CA ASP A 224 22.88 2.86 -7.90
C ASP A 224 22.02 2.84 -6.64
N LEU A 225 20.74 2.45 -6.84
CA LEU A 225 19.77 2.24 -5.78
C LEU A 225 19.74 0.74 -5.44
N ILE A 226 19.56 0.45 -4.16
CA ILE A 226 18.98 -0.80 -3.71
C ILE A 226 17.68 -0.50 -2.95
N GLU A 227 16.64 -1.25 -3.25
CA GLU A 227 15.36 -1.19 -2.55
C GLU A 227 15.06 -2.53 -1.87
N LEU A 228 14.74 -2.48 -0.58
CA LEU A 228 14.24 -3.64 0.18
C LEU A 228 12.74 -3.46 0.43
N TYR A 229 12.02 -4.61 0.45
CA TYR A 229 10.57 -4.64 0.64
C TYR A 229 9.79 -3.93 -0.48
N CYS A 230 10.24 -4.07 -1.73
CA CYS A 230 9.71 -3.28 -2.84
C CYS A 230 8.22 -3.58 -3.18
N GLY A 231 7.66 -4.66 -2.66
CA GLY A 231 6.27 -5.04 -2.93
C GLY A 231 5.99 -5.16 -4.42
N SER A 232 4.98 -4.46 -4.90
CA SER A 232 4.61 -4.37 -6.32
C SER A 232 5.43 -3.33 -7.10
N GLY A 233 6.51 -2.81 -6.52
CA GLY A 233 7.47 -1.93 -7.20
C GLY A 233 7.06 -0.47 -7.30
N THR A 234 6.33 0.05 -6.32
CA THR A 234 5.87 1.46 -6.35
C THR A 234 7.05 2.42 -6.37
N PHE A 235 7.98 2.32 -5.42
CA PHE A 235 9.17 3.18 -5.40
C PHE A 235 10.18 2.75 -6.46
N THR A 236 10.38 1.44 -6.69
CA THR A 236 11.20 0.89 -7.78
C THR A 236 10.93 1.61 -9.10
N VAL A 237 9.66 1.60 -9.54
CA VAL A 237 9.24 2.20 -10.81
C VAL A 237 9.42 3.73 -10.79
N CYS A 238 9.01 4.36 -9.69
CA CYS A 238 9.00 5.81 -9.62
C CYS A 238 10.37 6.44 -9.36
N LEU A 239 11.40 5.68 -9.04
CA LEU A 239 12.76 6.18 -8.79
C LEU A 239 13.79 5.75 -9.85
N ALA A 240 13.49 4.75 -10.67
CA ALA A 240 14.43 4.14 -11.60
C ALA A 240 15.17 5.14 -12.50
N ASP A 241 14.48 6.22 -12.95
CA ASP A 241 15.05 7.26 -13.82
C ASP A 241 16.04 8.20 -13.12
N LEU A 242 16.15 8.14 -11.79
CA LEU A 242 17.06 8.95 -10.99
C LEU A 242 18.40 8.27 -10.73
N PHE A 243 18.55 7.00 -11.12
CA PHE A 243 19.73 6.19 -10.85
C PHE A 243 20.33 5.57 -12.12
N ARG A 244 21.62 5.24 -12.06
CA ARG A 244 22.30 4.50 -13.11
C ARG A 244 21.75 3.08 -13.24
N LYS A 245 21.62 2.38 -12.12
CA LYS A 245 20.99 1.07 -11.97
C LYS A 245 20.17 1.02 -10.70
N ASP A 246 19.15 0.17 -10.69
CA ASP A 246 18.34 -0.13 -9.53
C ASP A 246 18.28 -1.66 -9.33
N PHE A 247 18.47 -2.08 -8.08
CA PHE A 247 18.30 -3.44 -7.66
C PHE A 247 17.29 -3.52 -6.51
N SER A 248 16.14 -4.10 -6.80
CA SER A 248 15.03 -4.16 -5.83
C SER A 248 14.76 -5.58 -5.37
N THR A 249 14.27 -5.74 -4.13
CA THR A 249 14.01 -7.06 -3.55
C THR A 249 12.65 -7.15 -2.85
N GLU A 250 12.01 -8.31 -3.04
CA GLU A 250 10.74 -8.69 -2.42
C GLU A 250 10.73 -10.20 -2.16
N VAL A 251 10.19 -10.65 -1.04
CA VAL A 251 10.15 -12.09 -0.70
C VAL A 251 8.98 -12.82 -1.38
N SER A 252 7.87 -12.13 -1.57
CA SER A 252 6.61 -12.69 -2.05
C SER A 252 6.58 -12.78 -3.56
N ARG A 253 6.11 -13.93 -4.08
CA ARG A 253 6.10 -14.19 -5.53
C ARG A 253 5.14 -13.27 -6.30
N VAL A 254 3.94 -13.07 -5.78
CA VAL A 254 2.89 -12.36 -6.51
C VAL A 254 3.20 -10.87 -6.65
N PRO A 255 3.58 -10.14 -5.58
CA PRO A 255 4.06 -8.77 -5.71
C PRO A 255 5.25 -8.63 -6.66
N THR A 256 6.26 -9.52 -6.59
CA THR A 256 7.40 -9.52 -7.52
C THR A 256 6.96 -9.59 -8.99
N LEU A 257 5.99 -10.47 -9.32
CA LEU A 257 5.48 -10.57 -10.69
C LEU A 257 4.72 -9.30 -11.12
N THR A 258 4.02 -8.67 -10.20
CA THR A 258 3.34 -7.39 -10.47
C THR A 258 4.37 -6.28 -10.69
N ALA A 259 5.43 -6.23 -9.88
CA ALA A 259 6.51 -5.26 -10.04
C ALA A 259 7.21 -5.39 -11.41
N LEU A 260 7.47 -6.61 -11.88
CA LEU A 260 8.02 -6.83 -13.23
C LEU A 260 7.10 -6.28 -14.33
N LYS A 261 5.77 -6.49 -14.22
CA LYS A 261 4.80 -5.90 -15.15
C LYS A 261 4.80 -4.36 -15.08
N ASN A 262 4.99 -3.80 -13.90
CA ASN A 262 5.05 -2.36 -13.68
C ASN A 262 6.32 -1.74 -14.29
N ILE A 263 7.45 -2.42 -14.18
CA ILE A 263 8.71 -2.06 -14.85
C ILE A 263 8.51 -2.05 -16.38
N GLU A 264 7.95 -3.12 -16.94
CA GLU A 264 7.67 -3.22 -18.38
C GLU A 264 6.70 -2.13 -18.84
N LYS A 265 5.62 -1.88 -18.09
CA LYS A 265 4.62 -0.85 -18.40
C LYS A 265 5.21 0.55 -18.49
N ASN A 266 6.23 0.85 -17.70
CA ASN A 266 6.93 2.14 -17.69
C ASN A 266 8.20 2.16 -18.55
N HIS A 267 8.47 1.12 -19.33
CA HIS A 267 9.63 0.99 -20.23
C HIS A 267 10.98 1.15 -19.51
N ILE A 268 11.07 0.68 -18.26
CA ILE A 268 12.27 0.76 -17.43
C ILE A 268 13.23 -0.36 -17.82
N THR A 269 14.50 -0.04 -18.07
CA THR A 269 15.50 -1.00 -18.55
C THR A 269 16.70 -1.18 -17.60
N ASN A 270 16.86 -0.30 -16.62
CA ASN A 270 17.98 -0.27 -15.69
C ASN A 270 17.70 -0.92 -14.33
N THR A 271 16.56 -1.59 -14.18
CA THR A 271 16.10 -2.19 -12.91
C THR A 271 16.08 -3.71 -12.98
N LYS A 272 16.55 -4.35 -11.93
CA LYS A 272 16.44 -5.79 -11.69
C LYS A 272 15.72 -6.05 -10.37
N ILE A 273 14.88 -7.10 -10.32
CA ILE A 273 14.20 -7.52 -9.09
C ILE A 273 14.56 -8.97 -8.76
N ALA A 274 14.94 -9.22 -7.50
CA ALA A 274 15.15 -10.56 -6.97
C ALA A 274 14.21 -10.87 -5.80
N ARG A 275 13.85 -12.14 -5.65
CA ARG A 275 13.13 -12.62 -4.48
C ARG A 275 14.11 -12.92 -3.34
N LEU A 276 14.45 -11.89 -2.57
CA LEU A 276 15.36 -11.97 -1.41
C LEU A 276 14.76 -11.21 -0.23
N SER A 277 14.98 -11.72 0.99
CA SER A 277 14.73 -10.99 2.22
C SER A 277 15.87 -9.99 2.51
N ALA A 278 15.62 -9.01 3.39
CA ALA A 278 16.65 -8.06 3.82
C ALA A 278 17.88 -8.77 4.42
N VAL A 279 17.68 -9.85 5.18
CA VAL A 279 18.79 -10.67 5.72
C VAL A 279 19.56 -11.38 4.60
N GLU A 280 18.87 -11.93 3.59
CA GLU A 280 19.53 -12.55 2.44
C GLU A 280 20.34 -11.53 1.62
N VAL A 281 19.83 -10.30 1.47
CA VAL A 281 20.56 -9.20 0.84
C VAL A 281 21.80 -8.84 1.66
N ALA A 282 21.69 -8.74 3.00
CA ALA A 282 22.83 -8.50 3.88
C ALA A 282 23.92 -9.59 3.68
N GLN A 283 23.54 -10.86 3.64
CA GLN A 283 24.46 -11.98 3.40
C GLN A 283 25.12 -11.91 2.00
N ALA A 284 24.35 -11.51 0.97
CA ALA A 284 24.89 -11.35 -0.37
C ALA A 284 25.93 -10.23 -0.45
N LEU A 285 25.62 -9.05 0.12
CA LEU A 285 26.55 -7.91 0.16
C LEU A 285 27.82 -8.18 0.95
N GLN A 286 27.74 -9.00 1.99
CA GLN A 286 28.90 -9.41 2.80
C GLN A 286 29.67 -10.60 2.21
N GLY A 287 29.21 -11.19 1.10
CA GLY A 287 29.83 -12.35 0.48
C GLY A 287 29.75 -13.64 1.33
N VAL A 288 28.79 -13.72 2.26
CA VAL A 288 28.61 -14.87 3.17
C VAL A 288 28.23 -16.13 2.39
N ARG A 289 27.39 -15.98 1.37
CA ARG A 289 26.99 -17.06 0.45
C ARG A 289 26.48 -16.50 -0.88
N GLU A 290 26.54 -17.35 -1.89
CA GLU A 290 25.95 -17.06 -3.20
C GLU A 290 24.45 -17.40 -3.23
N PHE A 291 23.71 -16.66 -4.01
CA PHE A 291 22.27 -16.86 -4.19
C PHE A 291 21.94 -17.20 -5.65
N ASN A 292 21.44 -18.40 -5.90
CA ASN A 292 21.02 -18.84 -7.25
C ASN A 292 19.99 -17.88 -7.88
N ARG A 293 19.16 -17.19 -7.06
CA ARG A 293 18.18 -16.22 -7.54
C ARG A 293 18.83 -14.99 -8.18
N LEU A 294 20.02 -14.59 -7.75
CA LEU A 294 20.81 -13.51 -8.38
C LEU A 294 21.39 -14.00 -9.71
N LYS A 295 21.94 -15.20 -9.74
CA LYS A 295 22.48 -15.81 -10.98
C LYS A 295 21.41 -15.98 -12.06
N GLN A 296 20.18 -16.33 -11.68
CA GLN A 296 19.05 -16.52 -12.61
C GLN A 296 18.62 -15.23 -13.33
N ILE A 297 18.88 -14.08 -12.75
CA ILE A 297 18.54 -12.75 -13.33
C ILE A 297 19.79 -12.01 -13.83
N ASP A 298 20.94 -12.70 -13.87
CA ASP A 298 22.22 -12.13 -14.29
C ASP A 298 22.58 -10.87 -13.50
N VAL A 299 22.61 -11.00 -12.16
CA VAL A 299 22.99 -9.93 -11.22
C VAL A 299 24.18 -10.40 -10.38
N ASP A 300 25.29 -9.66 -10.49
CA ASP A 300 26.30 -9.59 -9.45
C ASP A 300 26.10 -8.29 -8.64
N ILE A 301 25.76 -8.42 -7.37
CA ILE A 301 25.48 -7.28 -6.50
C ILE A 301 26.73 -6.41 -6.28
N HIS A 302 27.92 -6.97 -6.49
CA HIS A 302 29.21 -6.24 -6.36
C HIS A 302 29.53 -5.36 -7.59
N ASP A 303 28.83 -5.55 -8.71
CA ASP A 303 28.93 -4.69 -9.90
C ASP A 303 28.13 -3.37 -9.78
N TYR A 304 27.44 -3.20 -8.66
CA TYR A 304 26.65 -2.00 -8.37
C TYR A 304 27.45 -1.00 -7.53
N ASN A 305 27.37 0.27 -7.92
CA ASN A 305 27.86 1.40 -7.12
C ASN A 305 26.77 1.80 -6.11
N LEU A 306 26.47 0.89 -5.18
CA LEU A 306 25.40 1.05 -4.19
C LEU A 306 25.72 2.18 -3.21
N ASN A 307 25.02 3.28 -3.35
CA ASN A 307 25.17 4.46 -2.48
C ASN A 307 23.90 4.76 -1.68
N THR A 308 22.75 4.47 -2.28
CA THR A 308 21.44 4.75 -1.73
C THR A 308 20.67 3.46 -1.45
N LEU A 309 20.10 3.38 -0.26
CA LEU A 309 19.15 2.34 0.13
C LEU A 309 17.78 2.98 0.35
N LEU A 310 16.72 2.39 -0.24
CA LEU A 310 15.33 2.67 0.12
C LEU A 310 14.74 1.48 0.84
N ILE A 311 14.02 1.76 1.93
CA ILE A 311 13.29 0.74 2.71
C ILE A 311 11.89 1.23 3.05
N ASP A 312 10.90 0.34 2.85
CA ASP A 312 9.50 0.51 3.30
C ASP A 312 9.09 -0.80 4.00
N PRO A 313 9.65 -1.06 5.20
CA PRO A 313 9.46 -2.32 5.90
C PRO A 313 8.06 -2.43 6.52
N PRO A 314 7.64 -3.65 6.95
CA PRO A 314 6.41 -3.84 7.71
C PRO A 314 6.43 -3.05 9.03
N ARG A 315 5.29 -3.00 9.72
CA ARG A 315 5.13 -2.25 11.00
C ARG A 315 6.13 -2.58 12.10
N SER A 316 6.73 -3.75 12.03
CA SER A 316 7.77 -4.20 12.95
C SER A 316 9.14 -3.56 12.71
N GLY A 317 9.36 -2.85 11.60
CA GLY A 317 10.63 -2.22 11.25
C GLY A 317 11.68 -3.22 10.74
N LEU A 318 12.94 -2.91 10.98
CA LEU A 318 14.11 -3.73 10.59
C LEU A 318 14.45 -4.78 11.65
N GLU A 319 13.54 -5.64 12.02
CA GLU A 319 13.58 -6.60 13.15
C GLU A 319 14.93 -7.30 13.40
N HIS A 320 15.79 -7.43 12.38
CA HIS A 320 17.05 -8.18 12.44
C HIS A 320 18.25 -7.25 12.47
N LYS A 321 19.21 -7.58 13.33
CA LYS A 321 20.46 -6.82 13.44
C LYS A 321 21.21 -6.74 12.11
N GLU A 322 21.21 -7.82 11.34
CA GLU A 322 21.84 -7.87 10.01
C GLU A 322 21.22 -6.85 9.04
N ALA A 323 19.90 -6.64 9.09
CA ALA A 323 19.23 -5.62 8.29
C ALA A 323 19.59 -4.20 8.75
N LEU A 324 19.69 -3.96 10.06
CA LEU A 324 20.16 -2.69 10.62
C LEU A 324 21.62 -2.41 10.24
N ASP A 325 22.51 -3.41 10.38
CA ASP A 325 23.93 -3.29 10.05
C ASP A 325 24.14 -2.97 8.57
N VAL A 326 23.42 -3.65 7.70
CA VAL A 326 23.45 -3.39 6.25
C VAL A 326 22.89 -1.98 5.96
N THR A 327 21.79 -1.59 6.57
CA THR A 327 21.23 -0.25 6.40
C THR A 327 22.25 0.82 6.83
N ALA A 328 22.96 0.61 7.94
CA ALA A 328 23.99 1.51 8.43
C ALA A 328 25.25 1.55 7.54
N SER A 329 25.42 0.66 6.58
CA SER A 329 26.54 0.68 5.66
C SER A 329 26.41 1.66 4.51
N PHE A 330 25.18 2.06 4.16
CA PHE A 330 24.89 2.96 3.03
C PHE A 330 25.17 4.42 3.39
N ASN A 331 25.52 5.22 2.38
CA ASN A 331 25.76 6.66 2.59
C ASN A 331 24.45 7.44 2.70
N ARG A 332 23.41 6.97 2.01
CA ARG A 332 22.08 7.56 1.97
C ARG A 332 21.04 6.49 2.21
N VAL A 333 20.12 6.72 3.13
CA VAL A 333 18.99 5.83 3.39
C VAL A 333 17.70 6.65 3.35
N ILE A 334 16.74 6.20 2.54
CA ILE A 334 15.38 6.70 2.52
C ILE A 334 14.54 5.65 3.23
N TYR A 335 13.99 6.03 4.39
CA TYR A 335 13.18 5.15 5.21
C TYR A 335 11.74 5.66 5.21
N ILE A 336 10.82 4.89 4.64
CA ILE A 336 9.37 5.09 4.75
C ILE A 336 8.87 4.13 5.83
N SER A 337 8.04 4.60 6.75
CA SER A 337 7.60 3.77 7.89
C SER A 337 6.16 4.04 8.30
N CYS A 338 5.39 2.97 8.45
CA CYS A 338 4.05 2.99 9.03
C CYS A 338 4.02 2.67 10.53
N GLY A 339 5.18 2.40 11.15
CA GLY A 339 5.33 2.00 12.55
C GLY A 339 6.19 2.97 13.37
N PRO A 340 5.62 4.00 14.04
CA PRO A 340 6.41 5.00 14.74
C PRO A 340 7.35 4.43 15.82
N GLN A 341 6.92 3.39 16.55
CA GLN A 341 7.73 2.77 17.60
C GLN A 341 8.95 2.04 17.04
N SER A 342 8.75 1.22 16.01
CA SER A 342 9.86 0.51 15.35
C SER A 342 10.79 1.50 14.66
N LEU A 343 10.24 2.53 13.98
CA LEU A 343 11.04 3.60 13.39
C LEU A 343 11.92 4.30 14.43
N ALA A 344 11.38 4.67 15.60
CA ALA A 344 12.14 5.33 16.65
C ALA A 344 13.32 4.47 17.12
N SER A 345 13.10 3.16 17.33
CA SER A 345 14.14 2.20 17.71
C SER A 345 15.20 2.02 16.62
N ASP A 346 14.78 1.89 15.35
CA ASP A 346 15.70 1.76 14.23
C ASP A 346 16.54 3.03 14.03
N LEU A 347 15.91 4.21 14.15
CA LEU A 347 16.60 5.50 14.06
C LEU A 347 17.58 5.72 15.22
N GLU A 348 17.29 5.26 16.44
CA GLU A 348 18.23 5.28 17.56
C GLU A 348 19.50 4.49 17.23
N TYR A 349 19.34 3.32 16.59
CA TYR A 349 20.50 2.54 16.13
C TYR A 349 21.25 3.26 15.01
N LEU A 350 20.55 3.70 13.97
CA LEU A 350 21.13 4.32 12.78
C LEU A 350 21.73 5.70 13.06
N SER A 351 21.25 6.41 14.07
CA SER A 351 21.78 7.72 14.48
C SER A 351 23.22 7.68 14.96
N LYS A 352 23.77 6.50 15.28
CA LYS A 352 25.19 6.32 15.62
C LYS A 352 26.11 6.64 14.42
N THR A 353 25.66 6.35 13.21
CA THR A 353 26.43 6.52 11.96
C THR A 353 25.84 7.53 11.00
N HIS A 354 24.57 7.89 11.18
CA HIS A 354 23.84 8.79 10.29
C HIS A 354 23.25 9.97 11.03
N LYS A 355 22.97 11.04 10.29
CA LYS A 355 22.12 12.15 10.74
C LYS A 355 20.79 12.12 9.97
N ILE A 356 19.73 12.53 10.62
CA ILE A 356 18.44 12.77 9.98
C ILE A 356 18.56 14.09 9.21
N GLN A 357 18.56 14.03 7.89
CA GLN A 357 18.68 15.22 7.04
C GLN A 357 17.31 15.80 6.67
N LYS A 358 16.33 14.92 6.40
CA LYS A 358 14.93 15.32 6.16
C LYS A 358 13.98 14.42 6.95
N LEU A 359 12.88 15.01 7.37
CA LEU A 359 11.78 14.32 8.03
C LEU A 359 10.46 14.78 7.41
N ALA A 360 9.56 13.85 7.15
CA ALA A 360 8.25 14.15 6.59
C ALA A 360 7.18 13.24 7.20
N PHE A 361 5.97 13.77 7.33
CA PHE A 361 4.79 13.05 7.78
C PHE A 361 3.72 13.04 6.68
N PHE A 362 3.14 11.86 6.45
CA PHE A 362 2.11 11.65 5.43
C PHE A 362 0.85 11.12 6.08
N ASP A 363 -0.27 11.79 5.87
CA ASP A 363 -1.55 11.36 6.44
C ASP A 363 -2.21 10.27 5.58
N GLN A 364 -1.63 9.07 5.61
CA GLN A 364 -2.13 7.90 4.88
C GLN A 364 -3.53 7.47 5.35
N PHE A 365 -3.82 7.66 6.64
CA PHE A 365 -5.05 7.22 7.28
C PHE A 365 -5.67 8.34 8.12
N PRO A 366 -6.29 9.37 7.50
CA PRO A 366 -7.05 10.40 8.20
C PRO A 366 -7.99 9.82 9.27
N TYR A 367 -8.15 10.54 10.36
CA TYR A 367 -9.03 10.19 11.49
C TYR A 367 -8.65 8.90 12.25
N THR A 368 -7.45 8.39 12.07
CA THR A 368 -6.91 7.23 12.81
C THR A 368 -5.62 7.62 13.55
N ASP A 369 -5.12 6.75 14.41
CA ASP A 369 -3.83 6.95 15.08
C ASP A 369 -2.59 6.64 14.19
N HIS A 370 -2.82 6.19 12.94
CA HIS A 370 -1.73 5.83 12.03
C HIS A 370 -1.21 7.07 11.29
N LEU A 371 0.12 7.18 11.22
CA LEU A 371 0.84 8.21 10.47
C LEU A 371 2.03 7.57 9.79
N GLU A 372 2.17 7.78 8.48
CA GLU A 372 3.36 7.39 7.74
C GLU A 372 4.46 8.44 7.93
N THR A 373 5.68 8.00 8.06
CA THR A 373 6.84 8.86 8.27
C THR A 373 7.92 8.57 7.23
N GLY A 374 8.39 9.59 6.56
CA GLY A 374 9.52 9.53 5.64
C GLY A 374 10.76 10.17 6.26
N VAL A 375 11.89 9.47 6.20
CA VAL A 375 13.17 9.97 6.75
C VAL A 375 14.25 9.82 5.70
N LEU A 376 15.01 10.91 5.48
CA LEU A 376 16.28 10.84 4.77
C LEU A 376 17.42 10.83 5.78
N LEU A 377 18.17 9.75 5.82
CA LEU A 377 19.39 9.59 6.59
C LEU A 377 20.60 9.75 5.68
N VAL A 378 21.59 10.49 6.12
CA VAL A 378 22.89 10.61 5.45
C VAL A 378 24.02 10.30 6.43
N LYS A 379 25.04 9.62 5.93
CA LYS A 379 26.22 9.22 6.75
C LYS A 379 26.91 10.47 7.30
N LYS A 380 27.35 10.38 8.54
CA LYS A 380 28.11 11.45 9.22
C LYS A 380 29.50 11.60 8.65
#